data_a75a11e56ed8d84bea391635f76137b9
#
_entry.id   a75a11e56ed8d84bea391635f76137b9
#
_cell.length_a   1.000
_cell.length_b   1.000
_cell.length_c   1.000
_cell.angle_alpha   90.00
_cell.angle_beta   90.00
_cell.angle_gamma   90.00
#
_symmetry.space_group_name_H-M   'P 1'
#
loop_
_entity.id
_entity.type
_entity.pdbx_description
1 polymer ?
#
loop_
_entity_poly.entity_id
_entity_poly.type
_entity_poly.pdbx_seq_one_letter_code
_entity_poly.pdbx_strand_id
1 'polypeptide(L)'
;MPTTTSKILFRDVSILDSTGADPYRGDVLVEGDRIAAVGTVDAARAEGARVVEGRGRTLMSGLCDAHTHFSWNNSADLDGLGTMPVEEHLLFAIESARTYIDSGYTMCLGAASAKDRLDVVCRDAINAGRIPGPRYLANGPEIAVTGGALIKSITKFADGPEGMRKAVRELIDIGVDQIKLSMTGEEITGTQRAEDTYFSDEEVAAAVAEAHRRGKRVCAHARSAESVKMCVRHHVDVIYHASFTDAEGMDMLEANKDWVFVAPGINWLVATLYEAEAFGFPQEAAEAVGYKKELEMAIAGLREMHRRGIKVLPGGDYGFAWTPHGTYARDLQHFVELLGFTPMEAIISATAWGGEIMLRPDELGKVQPGYLADLLLVDGDPLADITILQDQTKLNYIMKDGRFHKEASEDGAATPPLPGNVDRNQAPAGV
;
A
#
# COMPACT_ATOMS: atom_id res chain seq x y z
N MET A 1 37.84 -14.16 -5.83
CA MET A 1 37.78 -13.18 -6.96
C MET A 1 36.97 -12.00 -6.49
N PRO A 2 37.39 -10.76 -6.75
CA PRO A 2 36.49 -9.64 -6.45
C PRO A 2 35.20 -9.82 -7.26
N THR A 3 34.06 -9.90 -6.61
CA THR A 3 32.76 -9.88 -7.25
C THR A 3 32.64 -8.51 -7.93
N THR A 4 32.74 -8.46 -9.25
CA THR A 4 32.43 -7.25 -10.02
C THR A 4 30.98 -6.86 -9.68
N THR A 5 30.83 -5.74 -8.98
CA THR A 5 29.51 -5.16 -8.68
C THR A 5 28.81 -4.91 -10.02
N SER A 6 27.60 -5.44 -10.20
CA SER A 6 26.83 -5.21 -11.43
C SER A 6 26.54 -3.72 -11.59
N LYS A 7 26.83 -3.18 -12.77
CA LYS A 7 26.50 -1.80 -13.13
C LYS A 7 25.41 -1.76 -14.20
N ILE A 8 24.43 -0.88 -14.02
CA ILE A 8 23.36 -0.65 -14.99
C ILE A 8 23.25 0.87 -15.21
N LEU A 9 23.28 1.28 -16.47
CA LEU A 9 23.09 2.67 -16.87
C LEU A 9 21.76 2.83 -17.59
N PHE A 10 20.80 3.50 -16.97
CA PHE A 10 19.63 4.03 -17.67
C PHE A 10 20.07 5.31 -18.37
N ARG A 11 20.09 5.29 -19.70
CA ARG A 11 20.57 6.40 -20.53
C ARG A 11 19.42 7.12 -21.21
N ASP A 12 19.49 8.46 -21.25
CA ASP A 12 18.51 9.31 -21.92
C ASP A 12 17.08 9.09 -21.41
N VAL A 13 16.91 9.22 -20.08
CA VAL A 13 15.60 9.14 -19.40
C VAL A 13 15.09 10.52 -18.99
N SER A 14 13.77 10.67 -18.86
CA SER A 14 13.12 11.75 -18.13
C SER A 14 13.10 11.37 -16.65
N ILE A 15 13.89 12.03 -15.81
CA ILE A 15 14.03 11.69 -14.40
C ILE A 15 12.95 12.39 -13.60
N LEU A 16 12.06 11.61 -12.99
CA LEU A 16 11.05 12.05 -12.02
C LEU A 16 11.53 11.60 -10.65
N ASP A 17 12.23 12.48 -9.93
CA ASP A 17 13.02 12.13 -8.77
C ASP A 17 12.25 12.11 -7.43
N SER A 18 10.95 12.44 -7.46
CA SER A 18 10.06 12.50 -6.28
C SER A 18 10.45 13.57 -5.24
N THR A 19 11.15 14.63 -5.68
CA THR A 19 11.46 15.78 -4.81
C THR A 19 10.45 16.93 -4.92
N GLY A 20 9.58 16.89 -5.92
CA GLY A 20 8.67 17.98 -6.29
C GLY A 20 9.26 18.92 -7.35
N ALA A 21 10.49 18.70 -7.80
CA ALA A 21 11.06 19.40 -8.94
C ALA A 21 10.49 18.86 -10.26
N ASP A 22 10.46 19.72 -11.30
CA ASP A 22 10.08 19.31 -12.63
C ASP A 22 11.00 18.20 -13.16
N PRO A 23 10.48 17.22 -13.92
CA PRO A 23 11.28 16.19 -14.53
C PRO A 23 12.35 16.78 -15.46
N TYR A 24 13.52 16.17 -15.48
CA TYR A 24 14.65 16.61 -16.31
C TYR A 24 15.31 15.45 -17.04
N ARG A 25 15.91 15.73 -18.18
CA ARG A 25 16.64 14.73 -18.98
C ARG A 25 17.99 14.43 -18.39
N GLY A 26 18.33 13.16 -18.33
CA GLY A 26 19.64 12.73 -17.82
C GLY A 26 19.79 11.22 -17.87
N ASP A 27 20.85 10.76 -17.20
CA ASP A 27 21.18 9.35 -17.03
C ASP A 27 21.11 8.97 -15.56
N VAL A 28 20.87 7.69 -15.27
CA VAL A 28 20.93 7.16 -13.91
C VAL A 28 21.80 5.92 -13.90
N LEU A 29 22.88 5.95 -13.11
CA LEU A 29 23.78 4.82 -12.91
C LEU A 29 23.43 4.09 -11.61
N VAL A 30 23.20 2.79 -11.72
CA VAL A 30 23.02 1.88 -10.59
C VAL A 30 24.28 1.03 -10.44
N GLU A 31 24.81 0.93 -9.22
CA GLU A 31 25.94 0.07 -8.84
C GLU A 31 25.51 -0.84 -7.68
N GLY A 32 25.44 -2.15 -7.93
CA GLY A 32 24.90 -3.09 -6.94
C GLY A 32 23.41 -2.87 -6.71
N ASP A 33 23.03 -2.55 -5.48
CA ASP A 33 21.67 -2.32 -5.06
C ASP A 33 21.30 -0.83 -4.96
N ARG A 34 22.24 0.10 -5.26
CA ARG A 34 22.05 1.54 -5.05
C ARG A 34 22.22 2.37 -6.32
N ILE A 35 21.53 3.49 -6.31
CA ILE A 35 21.71 4.56 -7.30
C ILE A 35 23.06 5.22 -7.00
N ALA A 36 23.98 5.15 -7.95
CA ALA A 36 25.33 5.66 -7.79
C ALA A 36 25.50 7.08 -8.31
N ALA A 37 24.78 7.45 -9.39
CA ALA A 37 24.79 8.80 -9.97
C ALA A 37 23.47 9.10 -10.70
N VAL A 38 23.09 10.37 -10.75
CA VAL A 38 21.89 10.88 -11.40
C VAL A 38 22.23 12.16 -12.15
N GLY A 39 21.66 12.33 -13.35
CA GLY A 39 21.87 13.49 -14.24
C GLY A 39 22.96 13.24 -15.26
N THR A 40 24.09 13.96 -15.17
CA THR A 40 25.23 13.71 -16.05
C THR A 40 26.13 12.63 -15.45
N VAL A 41 26.23 11.48 -16.11
CA VAL A 41 27.08 10.36 -15.68
C VAL A 41 28.39 10.38 -16.48
N ASP A 42 29.52 10.41 -15.76
CA ASP A 42 30.87 10.33 -16.37
C ASP A 42 31.03 8.97 -17.09
N ALA A 43 31.49 9.01 -18.36
CA ALA A 43 31.71 7.82 -19.17
C ALA A 43 32.66 6.80 -18.51
N ALA A 44 33.71 7.30 -17.82
CA ALA A 44 34.63 6.42 -17.10
C ALA A 44 33.95 5.70 -15.91
N ARG A 45 33.00 6.38 -15.25
CA ARG A 45 32.21 5.76 -14.17
C ARG A 45 31.21 4.73 -14.69
N ALA A 46 30.67 4.97 -15.88
CA ALA A 46 29.75 4.05 -16.56
C ALA A 46 30.45 2.89 -17.29
N GLU A 47 31.78 2.85 -17.31
CA GLU A 47 32.52 1.79 -18.00
C GLU A 47 32.12 0.40 -17.49
N GLY A 48 31.81 -0.51 -18.46
CA GLY A 48 31.35 -1.86 -18.16
C GLY A 48 29.89 -1.97 -17.71
N ALA A 49 29.14 -0.87 -17.67
CA ALA A 49 27.72 -0.92 -17.32
C ALA A 49 26.89 -1.53 -18.46
N ARG A 50 25.88 -2.33 -18.08
CA ARG A 50 24.80 -2.70 -18.99
C ARG A 50 23.95 -1.45 -19.26
N VAL A 51 23.75 -1.08 -20.52
CA VAL A 51 22.99 0.10 -20.89
C VAL A 51 21.54 -0.27 -21.16
N VAL A 52 20.62 0.48 -20.55
CA VAL A 52 19.18 0.49 -20.83
C VAL A 52 18.86 1.83 -21.48
N GLU A 53 18.48 1.82 -22.75
CA GLU A 53 18.14 3.04 -23.48
C GLU A 53 16.77 3.54 -23.03
N GLY A 54 16.74 4.67 -22.38
CA GLY A 54 15.51 5.33 -21.92
C GLY A 54 14.66 5.87 -23.06
N ARG A 55 15.28 6.42 -24.10
CA ARG A 55 14.57 7.01 -25.26
C ARG A 55 13.52 8.04 -24.83
N GLY A 56 13.81 8.77 -23.76
CA GLY A 56 12.93 9.78 -23.22
C GLY A 56 11.79 9.31 -22.33
N ARG A 57 11.69 8.00 -22.05
CA ARG A 57 10.73 7.45 -21.09
C ARG A 57 10.99 7.96 -19.67
N THR A 58 9.97 7.93 -18.84
CA THR A 58 10.08 8.41 -17.47
C THR A 58 10.70 7.35 -16.56
N LEU A 59 11.80 7.72 -15.89
CA LEU A 59 12.38 6.91 -14.81
C LEU A 59 11.99 7.51 -13.47
N MET A 60 11.33 6.71 -12.63
CA MET A 60 10.84 7.11 -11.32
C MET A 60 11.10 6.03 -10.27
N SER A 61 10.90 6.35 -8.99
CA SER A 61 10.92 5.36 -7.92
C SER A 61 9.76 4.38 -8.05
N GLY A 62 9.95 3.16 -7.53
CA GLY A 62 8.85 2.23 -7.30
C GLY A 62 7.83 2.77 -6.32
N LEU A 63 6.58 2.32 -6.46
CA LEU A 63 5.43 2.79 -5.71
C LEU A 63 5.29 2.11 -4.34
N CYS A 64 4.54 2.75 -3.46
CA CYS A 64 4.16 2.26 -2.14
C CYS A 64 2.64 2.11 -2.03
N ASP A 65 2.18 0.98 -1.49
CA ASP A 65 0.81 0.81 -1.00
C ASP A 65 0.84 0.75 0.53
N ALA A 66 0.12 1.69 1.16
CA ALA A 66 0.12 1.85 2.61
C ALA A 66 -0.97 1.02 3.31
N HIS A 67 -1.84 0.30 2.58
CA HIS A 67 -2.96 -0.49 3.11
C HIS A 67 -3.10 -1.82 2.38
N THR A 68 -2.17 -2.74 2.63
CA THR A 68 -1.99 -3.96 1.84
C THR A 68 -2.52 -5.21 2.54
N HIS A 69 -3.17 -6.09 1.81
CA HIS A 69 -3.66 -7.38 2.27
C HIS A 69 -3.22 -8.51 1.32
N PHE A 70 -2.04 -9.10 1.50
CA PHE A 70 -1.60 -10.21 0.65
C PHE A 70 -2.51 -11.44 0.72
N SER A 71 -3.15 -11.64 1.86
CA SER A 71 -4.00 -12.81 2.10
C SER A 71 -5.48 -12.63 1.71
N TRP A 72 -5.90 -11.46 1.25
CA TRP A 72 -7.22 -11.30 0.61
C TRP A 72 -7.18 -11.90 -0.79
N ASN A 73 -8.19 -12.66 -1.19
CA ASN A 73 -8.15 -13.57 -2.35
C ASN A 73 -9.10 -13.17 -3.49
N ASN A 74 -9.46 -11.90 -3.59
CA ASN A 74 -10.41 -11.36 -4.56
C ASN A 74 -11.81 -12.01 -4.47
N SER A 75 -12.19 -12.52 -3.30
CA SER A 75 -13.50 -13.11 -3.06
C SER A 75 -14.51 -12.08 -2.55
N ALA A 76 -15.79 -12.30 -2.85
CA ALA A 76 -16.90 -11.64 -2.19
C ALA A 76 -17.26 -12.33 -0.85
N ASP A 77 -16.89 -13.61 -0.66
CA ASP A 77 -17.04 -14.36 0.59
C ASP A 77 -15.84 -14.08 1.51
N LEU A 78 -15.99 -13.09 2.38
CA LEU A 78 -14.93 -12.69 3.32
C LEU A 78 -14.74 -13.69 4.46
N ASP A 79 -15.81 -14.34 4.92
CA ASP A 79 -15.72 -15.36 5.98
C ASP A 79 -14.98 -16.61 5.49
N GLY A 80 -15.01 -16.89 4.19
CA GLY A 80 -14.23 -17.96 3.55
C GLY A 80 -12.72 -17.84 3.75
N LEU A 81 -12.19 -16.63 3.95
CA LEU A 81 -10.76 -16.41 4.24
C LEU A 81 -10.29 -17.17 5.49
N GLY A 82 -11.13 -17.22 6.54
CA GLY A 82 -10.80 -17.92 7.78
C GLY A 82 -10.80 -19.44 7.65
N THR A 83 -11.58 -20.01 6.73
CA THR A 83 -11.75 -21.46 6.55
C THR A 83 -10.81 -22.06 5.51
N MET A 84 -10.22 -21.25 4.63
CA MET A 84 -9.26 -21.72 3.63
C MET A 84 -8.06 -22.41 4.30
N PRO A 85 -7.63 -23.60 3.83
CA PRO A 85 -6.41 -24.26 4.32
C PRO A 85 -5.20 -23.36 4.18
N VAL A 86 -4.32 -23.36 5.19
CA VAL A 86 -3.18 -22.41 5.25
C VAL A 86 -2.20 -22.59 4.08
N GLU A 87 -2.00 -23.79 3.60
CA GLU A 87 -1.15 -24.13 2.46
C GLU A 87 -1.71 -23.58 1.13
N GLU A 88 -3.02 -23.64 0.94
CA GLU A 88 -3.69 -23.04 -0.23
C GLU A 88 -3.69 -21.50 -0.12
N HIS A 89 -3.97 -20.99 1.06
CA HIS A 89 -3.96 -19.56 1.33
C HIS A 89 -2.58 -18.93 1.12
N LEU A 90 -1.51 -19.65 1.47
CA LEU A 90 -0.15 -19.20 1.23
C LEU A 90 0.14 -19.02 -0.27
N LEU A 91 -0.40 -19.89 -1.14
CA LEU A 91 -0.23 -19.74 -2.59
C LEU A 91 -0.89 -18.44 -3.09
N PHE A 92 -2.08 -18.11 -2.60
CA PHE A 92 -2.73 -16.82 -2.91
C PHE A 92 -1.89 -15.63 -2.44
N ALA A 93 -1.38 -15.67 -1.22
CA ALA A 93 -0.56 -14.60 -0.68
C ALA A 93 0.74 -14.39 -1.48
N ILE A 94 1.34 -15.47 -1.99
CA ILE A 94 2.51 -15.41 -2.90
C ILE A 94 2.12 -14.79 -4.25
N GLU A 95 0.98 -15.17 -4.82
CA GLU A 95 0.47 -14.60 -6.06
C GLU A 95 0.17 -13.10 -5.90
N SER A 96 -0.44 -12.72 -4.77
CA SER A 96 -0.71 -11.32 -4.45
C SER A 96 0.59 -10.51 -4.33
N ALA A 97 1.57 -11.00 -3.60
CA ALA A 97 2.89 -10.37 -3.48
C ALA A 97 3.57 -10.16 -4.85
N ARG A 98 3.44 -11.15 -5.74
CA ARG A 98 3.92 -11.04 -7.11
C ARG A 98 3.15 -10.00 -7.91
N THR A 99 1.82 -9.98 -7.80
CA THR A 99 0.96 -9.03 -8.50
C THR A 99 1.31 -7.58 -8.09
N TYR A 100 1.67 -7.34 -6.84
CA TYR A 100 2.14 -6.03 -6.38
C TYR A 100 3.42 -5.59 -7.10
N ILE A 101 4.44 -6.43 -7.13
CA ILE A 101 5.69 -6.06 -7.80
C ILE A 101 5.53 -5.99 -9.32
N ASP A 102 4.69 -6.83 -9.95
CA ASP A 102 4.34 -6.76 -11.37
C ASP A 102 3.65 -5.43 -11.73
N SER A 103 2.93 -4.83 -10.78
CA SER A 103 2.25 -3.53 -10.91
C SER A 103 3.14 -2.34 -10.52
N GLY A 104 4.45 -2.53 -10.31
CA GLY A 104 5.39 -1.45 -10.01
C GLY A 104 5.46 -1.03 -8.52
N TYR A 105 4.77 -1.74 -7.64
CA TYR A 105 4.83 -1.49 -6.20
C TYR A 105 6.03 -2.23 -5.60
N THR A 106 7.03 -1.46 -5.15
CA THR A 106 8.25 -2.00 -4.52
C THR A 106 8.22 -1.94 -3.00
N MET A 107 7.21 -1.27 -2.45
CA MET A 107 6.99 -1.03 -1.02
C MET A 107 5.54 -1.31 -0.66
N CYS A 108 5.29 -2.08 0.40
CA CYS A 108 3.95 -2.36 0.90
C CYS A 108 3.91 -2.46 2.42
N LEU A 109 2.85 -1.90 3.01
CA LEU A 109 2.54 -2.07 4.43
C LEU A 109 1.37 -3.04 4.59
N GLY A 110 1.59 -4.15 5.28
CA GLY A 110 0.52 -5.08 5.65
C GLY A 110 -0.46 -4.42 6.62
N ALA A 111 -1.75 -4.54 6.33
CA ALA A 111 -2.80 -3.99 7.18
C ALA A 111 -3.47 -5.06 8.05
N ALA A 112 -3.65 -6.26 7.54
CA ALA A 112 -4.07 -7.44 8.30
C ALA A 112 -3.76 -8.70 7.50
N SER A 113 -3.57 -9.82 8.19
CA SER A 113 -3.35 -11.14 7.62
C SER A 113 -4.47 -12.09 8.03
N ALA A 114 -4.97 -12.90 7.10
CA ALA A 114 -6.03 -13.87 7.38
C ALA A 114 -5.60 -15.05 8.26
N LYS A 115 -4.31 -15.25 8.45
CA LYS A 115 -3.74 -16.30 9.34
C LYS A 115 -2.55 -15.70 10.10
N ASP A 116 -2.21 -16.27 11.23
CA ASP A 116 -1.20 -15.75 12.15
C ASP A 116 0.13 -15.40 11.48
N ARG A 117 0.60 -16.19 10.53
CA ARG A 117 1.95 -16.07 9.98
C ARG A 117 2.05 -15.92 8.47
N LEU A 118 0.94 -15.80 7.72
CA LEU A 118 1.01 -15.72 6.25
C LEU A 118 1.90 -14.57 5.79
N ASP A 119 1.65 -13.37 6.29
CA ASP A 119 2.40 -12.17 5.94
C ASP A 119 3.87 -12.27 6.35
N VAL A 120 4.12 -12.81 7.56
CA VAL A 120 5.49 -13.02 8.07
C VAL A 120 6.26 -13.98 7.16
N VAL A 121 5.64 -15.10 6.77
CA VAL A 121 6.26 -16.09 5.87
C VAL A 121 6.51 -15.49 4.48
N CYS A 122 5.56 -14.74 3.92
CA CYS A 122 5.72 -14.05 2.64
C CYS A 122 6.86 -13.03 2.71
N ARG A 123 6.90 -12.15 3.71
CA ARG A 123 7.98 -11.18 3.92
C ARG A 123 9.36 -11.89 3.99
N ASP A 124 9.46 -12.92 4.81
CA ASP A 124 10.73 -13.64 4.99
C ASP A 124 11.16 -14.36 3.71
N ALA A 125 10.21 -14.90 2.94
CA ALA A 125 10.49 -15.53 1.65
C ALA A 125 10.92 -14.50 0.58
N ILE A 126 10.31 -13.32 0.56
CA ILE A 126 10.71 -12.21 -0.31
C ILE A 126 12.12 -11.73 0.04
N ASN A 127 12.40 -11.50 1.34
CA ASN A 127 13.70 -11.04 1.81
C ASN A 127 14.81 -12.06 1.54
N ALA A 128 14.48 -13.35 1.57
CA ALA A 128 15.40 -14.44 1.22
C ALA A 128 15.55 -14.67 -0.30
N GLY A 129 14.83 -13.91 -1.14
CA GLY A 129 14.83 -14.06 -2.59
C GLY A 129 14.20 -15.36 -3.10
N ARG A 130 13.36 -16.03 -2.30
CA ARG A 130 12.68 -17.28 -2.67
C ARG A 130 11.45 -17.04 -3.55
N ILE A 131 10.78 -15.92 -3.35
CA ILE A 131 9.62 -15.48 -4.13
C ILE A 131 9.79 -14.00 -4.53
N PRO A 132 9.24 -13.56 -5.67
CA PRO A 132 9.18 -12.14 -6.00
C PRO A 132 8.17 -11.42 -5.11
N GLY A 133 8.39 -10.14 -4.88
CA GLY A 133 7.47 -9.28 -4.14
C GLY A 133 8.10 -7.97 -3.69
N PRO A 134 7.30 -7.02 -3.20
CA PRO A 134 7.78 -5.73 -2.68
C PRO A 134 8.55 -5.90 -1.36
N ARG A 135 9.18 -4.83 -0.88
CA ARG A 135 9.56 -4.72 0.53
C ARG A 135 8.27 -4.67 1.34
N TYR A 136 8.16 -5.53 2.30
CA TYR A 136 6.91 -5.72 3.01
C TYR A 136 7.09 -5.57 4.52
N LEU A 137 6.27 -4.73 5.15
CA LEU A 137 6.11 -4.71 6.60
C LEU A 137 4.93 -5.62 6.93
N ALA A 138 5.25 -6.79 7.48
CA ALA A 138 4.28 -7.85 7.73
C ALA A 138 3.38 -7.55 8.94
N ASN A 139 2.10 -7.90 8.80
CA ASN A 139 1.14 -7.91 9.90
C ASN A 139 0.76 -9.34 10.30
N GLY A 140 -0.03 -9.48 11.36
CA GLY A 140 -0.80 -10.67 11.71
C GLY A 140 -2.29 -10.40 11.55
N PRO A 141 -3.16 -11.23 12.11
CA PRO A 141 -4.58 -10.93 12.25
C PRO A 141 -4.82 -9.58 12.89
N GLU A 142 -5.87 -8.88 12.44
CA GLU A 142 -6.31 -7.67 13.13
C GLU A 142 -6.84 -7.98 14.52
N ILE A 143 -6.64 -7.06 15.46
CA ILE A 143 -7.20 -7.15 16.80
C ILE A 143 -8.51 -6.37 16.82
N ALA A 144 -9.59 -7.01 17.29
CA ALA A 144 -10.86 -6.36 17.61
C ALA A 144 -11.37 -6.75 18.99
N VAL A 145 -12.20 -5.90 19.58
CA VAL A 145 -12.96 -6.25 20.78
C VAL A 145 -14.14 -7.14 20.42
N THR A 146 -14.71 -7.85 21.39
CA THR A 146 -15.92 -8.64 21.21
C THR A 146 -17.04 -7.78 20.61
N GLY A 147 -17.59 -8.20 19.47
CA GLY A 147 -18.62 -7.47 18.73
C GLY A 147 -18.12 -6.47 17.70
N GLY A 148 -16.81 -6.12 17.69
CA GLY A 148 -16.23 -5.14 16.78
C GLY A 148 -15.48 -5.71 15.59
N ALA A 149 -15.49 -7.04 15.38
CA ALA A 149 -14.79 -7.66 14.25
C ALA A 149 -15.51 -7.41 12.93
N LEU A 150 -14.75 -7.02 11.89
CA LEU A 150 -15.23 -6.87 10.52
C LEU A 150 -15.38 -8.25 9.85
N ILE A 151 -14.35 -9.07 9.93
CA ILE A 151 -14.34 -10.46 9.43
C ILE A 151 -14.01 -11.39 10.59
N LYS A 152 -15.03 -11.98 11.20
CA LYS A 152 -14.90 -12.75 12.45
C LYS A 152 -13.92 -13.92 12.34
N SER A 153 -13.90 -14.59 11.18
CA SER A 153 -13.11 -15.81 10.96
C SER A 153 -11.59 -15.59 10.94
N ILE A 154 -11.14 -14.33 10.79
CA ILE A 154 -9.71 -13.97 10.71
C ILE A 154 -9.28 -12.98 11.79
N THR A 155 -10.17 -12.64 12.72
CA THR A 155 -9.93 -11.64 13.77
C THR A 155 -9.39 -12.27 15.04
N LYS A 156 -8.40 -11.63 15.65
CA LYS A 156 -7.91 -11.92 17.00
C LYS A 156 -8.69 -11.08 18.01
N PHE A 157 -9.56 -11.72 18.78
CA PHE A 157 -10.36 -11.03 19.79
C PHE A 157 -9.56 -10.73 21.06
N ALA A 158 -9.69 -9.50 21.56
CA ALA A 158 -9.10 -9.08 22.82
C ALA A 158 -9.99 -8.02 23.50
N ASP A 159 -10.33 -8.22 24.74
CA ASP A 159 -11.14 -7.29 25.54
C ASP A 159 -10.33 -6.78 26.73
N GLY A 160 -10.47 -5.50 27.01
CA GLY A 160 -9.80 -4.80 28.08
C GLY A 160 -8.28 -4.64 27.90
N PRO A 161 -7.65 -3.73 28.67
CA PRO A 161 -6.24 -3.41 28.53
C PRO A 161 -5.29 -4.61 28.63
N GLU A 162 -5.56 -5.57 29.50
CA GLU A 162 -4.71 -6.77 29.65
C GLU A 162 -4.88 -7.74 28.48
N GLY A 163 -6.12 -7.87 27.95
CA GLY A 163 -6.39 -8.63 26.74
C GLY A 163 -5.60 -8.06 25.55
N MET A 164 -5.62 -6.73 25.38
CA MET A 164 -4.87 -6.03 24.35
C MET A 164 -3.36 -6.27 24.47
N ARG A 165 -2.76 -6.10 25.67
CA ARG A 165 -1.34 -6.38 25.89
C ARG A 165 -0.97 -7.81 25.53
N LYS A 166 -1.81 -8.77 25.93
CA LYS A 166 -1.60 -10.19 25.61
C LYS A 166 -1.61 -10.42 24.10
N ALA A 167 -2.64 -9.95 23.38
CA ALA A 167 -2.77 -10.11 21.96
C ALA A 167 -1.58 -9.49 21.20
N VAL A 168 -1.17 -8.27 21.58
CA VAL A 168 0.00 -7.60 20.97
C VAL A 168 1.29 -8.42 21.18
N ARG A 169 1.52 -8.97 22.40
CA ARG A 169 2.71 -9.82 22.68
C ARG A 169 2.72 -11.08 21.83
N GLU A 170 1.57 -11.73 21.67
CA GLU A 170 1.43 -12.94 20.86
C GLU A 170 1.73 -12.65 19.37
N LEU A 171 1.24 -11.53 18.84
CA LEU A 171 1.55 -11.12 17.46
C LEU A 171 3.02 -10.76 17.29
N ILE A 172 3.63 -10.11 18.25
CA ILE A 172 5.08 -9.81 18.21
C ILE A 172 5.91 -11.09 18.24
N ASP A 173 5.49 -12.08 19.01
CA ASP A 173 6.19 -13.38 19.14
C ASP A 173 6.18 -14.16 17.81
N ILE A 174 5.15 -14.06 16.99
CA ILE A 174 5.11 -14.65 15.65
C ILE A 174 5.92 -13.89 14.61
N GLY A 175 6.45 -12.70 14.95
CA GLY A 175 7.42 -11.97 14.13
C GLY A 175 6.83 -10.85 13.27
N VAL A 176 5.67 -10.28 13.60
CA VAL A 176 5.09 -9.15 12.84
C VAL A 176 5.96 -7.89 12.96
N ASP A 177 5.86 -7.00 11.97
CA ASP A 177 6.50 -5.69 11.96
C ASP A 177 5.60 -4.61 12.56
N GLN A 178 4.30 -4.79 12.49
CA GLN A 178 3.30 -3.86 13.00
C GLN A 178 2.04 -4.57 13.49
N ILE A 179 1.22 -3.85 14.27
CA ILE A 179 -0.04 -4.32 14.87
C ILE A 179 -1.20 -3.59 14.20
N LYS A 180 -2.26 -4.31 13.84
CA LYS A 180 -3.51 -3.74 13.32
C LYS A 180 -4.61 -3.79 14.36
N LEU A 181 -5.24 -2.65 14.62
CA LEU A 181 -6.47 -2.52 15.41
C LEU A 181 -7.67 -2.28 14.48
N SER A 182 -8.78 -2.98 14.72
CA SER A 182 -10.06 -2.76 14.03
C SER A 182 -10.98 -2.00 14.96
N MET A 183 -10.91 -0.65 14.96
CA MET A 183 -11.50 0.20 15.99
C MET A 183 -12.95 0.59 15.71
N THR A 184 -13.38 0.58 14.45
CA THR A 184 -14.75 0.94 14.05
C THR A 184 -15.41 -0.17 13.25
N GLY A 185 -16.71 -0.04 13.06
CA GLY A 185 -17.51 -0.95 12.23
C GLY A 185 -17.38 -0.67 10.73
N GLU A 186 -18.16 -1.43 9.97
CA GLU A 186 -18.28 -1.36 8.51
C GLU A 186 -19.70 -1.78 8.11
N GLU A 187 -20.35 -1.03 7.22
CA GLU A 187 -21.73 -1.26 6.78
C GLU A 187 -21.95 -2.62 6.10
N ILE A 188 -20.95 -3.13 5.39
CA ILE A 188 -21.02 -4.41 4.70
C ILE A 188 -21.25 -5.60 5.64
N THR A 189 -20.94 -5.45 6.92
CA THR A 189 -21.21 -6.49 7.93
C THR A 189 -22.71 -6.70 8.17
N GLY A 190 -23.54 -5.73 7.79
CA GLY A 190 -24.99 -5.73 8.00
C GLY A 190 -25.44 -5.48 9.43
N THR A 191 -24.51 -5.43 10.39
CA THR A 191 -24.79 -5.28 11.85
C THR A 191 -24.04 -4.14 12.50
N GLN A 192 -23.13 -3.50 11.78
CA GLN A 192 -22.25 -2.45 12.27
C GLN A 192 -22.37 -1.21 11.37
N ARG A 193 -21.86 -0.09 11.85
CA ARG A 193 -21.75 1.16 11.10
C ARG A 193 -20.32 1.68 11.17
N ALA A 194 -19.87 2.34 10.13
CA ALA A 194 -18.55 2.96 10.07
C ALA A 194 -18.34 4.04 11.15
N GLU A 195 -19.43 4.67 11.62
CA GLU A 195 -19.40 5.67 12.69
C GLU A 195 -19.34 5.06 14.09
N ASP A 196 -19.56 3.74 14.27
CA ASP A 196 -19.54 3.07 15.57
C ASP A 196 -18.09 2.79 16.01
N THR A 197 -17.71 3.31 17.18
CA THR A 197 -16.41 3.06 17.81
C THR A 197 -16.55 1.97 18.85
N TYR A 198 -15.77 0.90 18.71
CA TYR A 198 -15.86 -0.29 19.57
C TYR A 198 -14.81 -0.31 20.70
N PHE A 199 -13.65 0.28 20.47
CA PHE A 199 -12.56 0.31 21.43
C PHE A 199 -12.78 1.38 22.49
N SER A 200 -12.37 1.10 23.72
CA SER A 200 -12.19 2.11 24.75
C SER A 200 -10.83 2.79 24.63
N ASP A 201 -10.71 3.97 25.22
CA ASP A 201 -9.45 4.75 25.23
C ASP A 201 -8.31 3.97 25.90
N GLU A 202 -8.60 3.22 26.98
CA GLU A 202 -7.64 2.41 27.71
C GLU A 202 -7.15 1.20 26.91
N GLU A 203 -7.99 0.62 26.05
CA GLU A 203 -7.63 -0.50 25.19
C GLU A 203 -6.64 -0.05 24.11
N VAL A 204 -6.91 1.09 23.46
CA VAL A 204 -5.99 1.68 22.48
C VAL A 204 -4.67 2.04 23.14
N ALA A 205 -4.71 2.74 24.28
CA ALA A 205 -3.51 3.08 25.05
C ALA A 205 -2.66 1.86 25.40
N ALA A 206 -3.30 0.76 25.84
CA ALA A 206 -2.60 -0.46 26.23
C ALA A 206 -1.96 -1.18 25.04
N ALA A 207 -2.66 -1.25 23.90
CA ALA A 207 -2.15 -1.86 22.67
C ALA A 207 -0.94 -1.09 22.13
N VAL A 208 -1.06 0.23 21.98
CA VAL A 208 0.00 1.09 21.46
C VAL A 208 1.23 1.09 22.36
N ALA A 209 1.05 1.29 23.67
CA ALA A 209 2.16 1.28 24.62
C ALA A 209 2.92 -0.06 24.61
N GLU A 210 2.23 -1.20 24.48
CA GLU A 210 2.86 -2.51 24.41
C GLU A 210 3.63 -2.72 23.09
N ALA A 211 3.08 -2.27 21.97
CA ALA A 211 3.73 -2.36 20.65
C ALA A 211 4.97 -1.46 20.58
N HIS A 212 4.84 -0.17 20.91
CA HIS A 212 5.92 0.80 20.84
C HIS A 212 7.10 0.47 21.74
N ARG A 213 6.84 -0.02 22.97
CA ARG A 213 7.90 -0.48 23.88
C ARG A 213 8.79 -1.56 23.25
N ARG A 214 8.30 -2.28 22.24
CA ARG A 214 9.04 -3.33 21.52
C ARG A 214 9.45 -2.89 20.11
N GLY A 215 9.38 -1.59 19.81
CA GLY A 215 9.74 -1.03 18.53
C GLY A 215 8.81 -1.44 17.38
N LYS A 216 7.56 -1.80 17.69
CA LYS A 216 6.54 -2.15 16.69
C LYS A 216 5.56 -1.00 16.51
N ARG A 217 5.15 -0.77 15.26
CA ARG A 217 4.16 0.24 14.90
C ARG A 217 2.76 -0.27 15.10
N VAL A 218 1.80 0.67 15.18
CA VAL A 218 0.37 0.38 15.23
C VAL A 218 -0.33 1.08 14.07
N CYS A 219 -1.17 0.34 13.36
CA CYS A 219 -2.09 0.87 12.38
C CYS A 219 -3.53 0.54 12.78
N ALA A 220 -4.49 1.36 12.37
CA ALA A 220 -5.87 1.19 12.81
C ALA A 220 -6.88 1.44 11.69
N HIS A 221 -7.85 0.52 11.54
CA HIS A 221 -9.11 0.80 10.88
C HIS A 221 -9.90 1.74 11.80
N ALA A 222 -10.04 2.99 11.40
CA ALA A 222 -10.61 4.05 12.24
C ALA A 222 -11.38 5.06 11.35
N ARG A 223 -12.68 4.86 11.20
CA ARG A 223 -13.54 5.67 10.34
C ARG A 223 -14.24 6.81 11.09
N SER A 224 -14.66 6.56 12.34
CA SER A 224 -15.40 7.54 13.15
C SER A 224 -14.50 8.68 13.66
N ALA A 225 -15.09 9.85 13.93
CA ALA A 225 -14.38 10.99 14.49
C ALA A 225 -13.66 10.65 15.81
N GLU A 226 -14.33 9.89 16.72
CA GLU A 226 -13.73 9.55 18.00
C GLU A 226 -12.56 8.57 17.83
N SER A 227 -12.67 7.57 16.94
CA SER A 227 -11.56 6.64 16.69
C SER A 227 -10.33 7.34 16.12
N VAL A 228 -10.49 8.32 15.23
CA VAL A 228 -9.38 9.14 14.71
C VAL A 228 -8.73 9.93 15.84
N LYS A 229 -9.52 10.57 16.71
CA LYS A 229 -9.00 11.30 17.87
C LYS A 229 -8.28 10.39 18.85
N MET A 230 -8.79 9.19 19.11
CA MET A 230 -8.09 8.18 19.94
C MET A 230 -6.76 7.76 19.29
N CYS A 231 -6.74 7.55 17.98
CA CYS A 231 -5.50 7.23 17.25
C CYS A 231 -4.43 8.28 17.48
N VAL A 232 -4.76 9.57 17.30
CA VAL A 232 -3.79 10.65 17.53
C VAL A 232 -3.40 10.76 18.99
N ARG A 233 -4.37 10.69 19.92
CA ARG A 233 -4.15 10.80 21.36
C ARG A 233 -3.17 9.75 21.88
N HIS A 234 -3.27 8.52 21.38
CA HIS A 234 -2.45 7.40 21.82
C HIS A 234 -1.29 7.06 20.87
N HIS A 235 -1.05 7.89 19.85
CA HIS A 235 0.10 7.74 18.95
C HIS A 235 0.02 6.50 18.05
N VAL A 236 -1.14 6.21 17.45
CA VAL A 236 -1.28 5.22 16.39
C VAL A 236 -0.59 5.76 15.12
N ASP A 237 0.36 5.03 14.58
CA ASP A 237 1.27 5.52 13.54
C ASP A 237 0.60 5.69 12.16
N VAL A 238 -0.36 4.82 11.83
CA VAL A 238 -1.09 4.85 10.55
C VAL A 238 -2.59 4.72 10.78
N ILE A 239 -3.35 5.67 10.28
CA ILE A 239 -4.81 5.70 10.38
C ILE A 239 -5.39 5.33 9.03
N TYR A 240 -6.08 4.19 8.96
CA TYR A 240 -6.80 3.79 7.77
C TYR A 240 -8.20 4.42 7.73
N HIS A 241 -8.61 4.80 6.52
CA HIS A 241 -9.91 5.41 6.20
C HIS A 241 -10.07 6.86 6.69
N ALA A 242 -10.20 7.11 8.00
CA ALA A 242 -10.42 8.44 8.60
C ALA A 242 -11.64 9.19 8.00
N SER A 243 -12.68 8.46 7.56
CA SER A 243 -13.78 8.95 6.71
C SER A 243 -14.59 10.07 7.37
N PHE A 244 -14.87 9.95 8.67
CA PHE A 244 -15.72 10.89 9.41
C PHE A 244 -14.93 11.81 10.35
N THR A 245 -13.72 12.19 9.97
CA THR A 245 -12.88 13.11 10.75
C THR A 245 -13.58 14.45 10.93
N ASP A 246 -13.82 14.85 12.19
CA ASP A 246 -14.42 16.15 12.55
C ASP A 246 -13.37 17.27 12.64
N ALA A 247 -13.80 18.48 12.95
CA ALA A 247 -12.91 19.64 13.03
C ALA A 247 -11.82 19.48 14.10
N GLU A 248 -12.16 18.91 15.26
CA GLU A 248 -11.20 18.63 16.34
C GLU A 248 -10.19 17.57 15.91
N GLY A 249 -10.64 16.47 15.32
CA GLY A 249 -9.76 15.41 14.78
C GLY A 249 -8.84 15.96 13.70
N MET A 250 -9.33 16.86 12.84
CA MET A 250 -8.54 17.52 11.81
C MET A 250 -7.43 18.41 12.42
N ASP A 251 -7.75 19.19 13.45
CA ASP A 251 -6.77 20.02 14.16
C ASP A 251 -5.72 19.15 14.88
N MET A 252 -6.15 18.03 15.47
CA MET A 252 -5.25 17.07 16.09
C MET A 252 -4.29 16.41 15.07
N LEU A 253 -4.80 16.00 13.91
CA LEU A 253 -3.98 15.44 12.83
C LEU A 253 -2.95 16.46 12.32
N GLU A 254 -3.37 17.71 12.08
CA GLU A 254 -2.48 18.78 11.63
C GLU A 254 -1.35 19.06 12.63
N ALA A 255 -1.67 19.11 13.93
CA ALA A 255 -0.69 19.31 15.00
C ALA A 255 0.30 18.14 15.12
N ASN A 256 0.00 16.98 14.57
CA ASN A 256 0.78 15.75 14.66
C ASN A 256 1.25 15.19 13.29
N LYS A 257 1.15 15.99 12.22
CA LYS A 257 1.44 15.57 10.83
C LYS A 257 2.86 15.12 10.55
N ASP A 258 3.79 15.38 11.47
CA ASP A 258 5.19 14.99 11.32
C ASP A 258 5.38 13.46 11.48
N TRP A 259 4.49 12.79 12.22
CA TRP A 259 4.62 11.37 12.52
C TRP A 259 3.40 10.53 12.10
N VAL A 260 2.19 11.11 12.01
CA VAL A 260 0.98 10.36 11.64
C VAL A 260 0.81 10.29 10.12
N PHE A 261 0.37 9.13 9.66
CA PHE A 261 0.02 8.90 8.27
C PHE A 261 -1.45 8.49 8.15
N VAL A 262 -2.11 8.92 7.07
CA VAL A 262 -3.47 8.51 6.74
C VAL A 262 -3.44 7.73 5.42
N ALA A 263 -4.04 6.53 5.39
CA ALA A 263 -4.20 5.73 4.17
C ALA A 263 -5.70 5.43 3.99
N PRO A 264 -6.40 6.18 3.11
CA PRO A 264 -7.86 6.33 3.21
C PRO A 264 -8.68 5.14 2.72
N GLY A 265 -8.14 4.23 1.89
CA GLY A 265 -8.95 3.20 1.25
C GLY A 265 -10.01 3.80 0.32
N ILE A 266 -9.70 4.91 -0.36
CA ILE A 266 -10.71 5.63 -1.15
C ILE A 266 -11.25 4.78 -2.29
N ASN A 267 -10.42 3.93 -2.91
CA ASN A 267 -10.87 3.01 -3.94
C ASN A 267 -11.91 2.01 -3.41
N TRP A 268 -11.80 1.57 -2.14
CA TRP A 268 -12.80 0.71 -1.52
C TRP A 268 -14.18 1.37 -1.53
N LEU A 269 -14.29 2.62 -1.10
CA LEU A 269 -15.56 3.34 -1.06
C LEU A 269 -16.13 3.57 -2.47
N VAL A 270 -15.30 3.96 -3.42
CA VAL A 270 -15.72 4.18 -4.82
C VAL A 270 -16.22 2.88 -5.44
N ALA A 271 -15.46 1.81 -5.35
CA ALA A 271 -15.81 0.53 -5.96
C ALA A 271 -17.02 -0.13 -5.26
N THR A 272 -17.11 -0.05 -3.92
CA THR A 272 -18.27 -0.56 -3.19
C THR A 272 -19.55 0.16 -3.58
N LEU A 273 -19.50 1.47 -3.80
CA LEU A 273 -20.67 2.26 -4.18
C LEU A 273 -21.09 2.05 -5.64
N TYR A 274 -20.12 1.93 -6.57
CA TYR A 274 -20.42 2.01 -8.00
C TYR A 274 -20.13 0.75 -8.80
N GLU A 275 -19.36 -0.20 -8.27
CA GLU A 275 -18.84 -1.35 -9.05
C GLU A 275 -19.20 -2.72 -8.42
N ALA A 276 -19.82 -2.75 -7.24
CA ALA A 276 -20.12 -4.00 -6.53
C ALA A 276 -21.41 -4.71 -6.99
N GLU A 277 -22.17 -4.13 -7.92
CA GLU A 277 -23.44 -4.70 -8.41
C GLU A 277 -23.29 -6.11 -8.99
N ALA A 278 -22.24 -6.36 -9.78
CA ALA A 278 -21.94 -7.67 -10.35
C ALA A 278 -21.69 -8.76 -9.29
N PHE A 279 -21.42 -8.35 -8.06
CA PHE A 279 -21.14 -9.23 -6.91
C PHE A 279 -22.32 -9.29 -5.92
N GLY A 280 -23.49 -8.82 -6.34
CA GLY A 280 -24.72 -8.87 -5.55
C GLY A 280 -24.96 -7.71 -4.60
N PHE A 281 -24.19 -6.61 -4.73
CA PHE A 281 -24.36 -5.41 -3.93
C PHE A 281 -24.62 -4.19 -4.83
N PRO A 282 -25.89 -3.98 -5.28
CA PRO A 282 -26.23 -2.88 -6.18
C PRO A 282 -26.11 -1.52 -5.52
N GLN A 283 -25.91 -0.48 -6.35
CA GLN A 283 -25.67 0.90 -5.89
C GLN A 283 -26.74 1.39 -4.92
N GLU A 284 -28.04 1.11 -5.18
CA GLU A 284 -29.13 1.53 -4.31
C GLU A 284 -29.03 0.92 -2.90
N ALA A 285 -28.54 -0.33 -2.81
CA ALA A 285 -28.30 -0.98 -1.52
C ALA A 285 -27.11 -0.35 -0.80
N ALA A 286 -26.02 -0.05 -1.52
CA ALA A 286 -24.87 0.64 -0.97
C ALA A 286 -25.21 2.06 -0.47
N GLU A 287 -26.01 2.81 -1.24
CA GLU A 287 -26.52 4.13 -0.81
C GLU A 287 -27.40 4.02 0.43
N ALA A 288 -28.30 3.03 0.46
CA ALA A 288 -29.25 2.85 1.57
C ALA A 288 -28.56 2.54 2.90
N VAL A 289 -27.42 1.86 2.90
CA VAL A 289 -26.66 1.58 4.12
C VAL A 289 -25.66 2.66 4.52
N GLY A 290 -25.37 3.64 3.63
CA GLY A 290 -24.60 4.83 4.00
C GLY A 290 -23.32 5.08 3.22
N TYR A 291 -22.90 4.22 2.28
CA TYR A 291 -21.62 4.38 1.53
C TYR A 291 -21.50 5.69 0.75
N LYS A 292 -22.62 6.21 0.23
CA LYS A 292 -22.59 7.51 -0.45
C LYS A 292 -22.23 8.66 0.50
N LYS A 293 -22.90 8.69 1.68
CA LYS A 293 -22.57 9.67 2.74
C LYS A 293 -21.10 9.56 3.15
N GLU A 294 -20.63 8.35 3.36
CA GLU A 294 -19.26 8.11 3.77
C GLU A 294 -18.25 8.58 2.71
N LEU A 295 -18.47 8.24 1.43
CA LEU A 295 -17.61 8.68 0.33
C LEU A 295 -17.56 10.22 0.23
N GLU A 296 -18.70 10.91 0.31
CA GLU A 296 -18.78 12.37 0.28
C GLU A 296 -17.99 12.99 1.46
N MET A 297 -18.17 12.45 2.67
CA MET A 297 -17.45 12.91 3.88
C MET A 297 -15.95 12.65 3.77
N ALA A 298 -15.56 11.45 3.32
CA ALA A 298 -14.17 11.07 3.12
C ALA A 298 -13.48 12.00 2.10
N ILE A 299 -14.08 12.24 0.95
CA ILE A 299 -13.54 13.17 -0.07
C ILE A 299 -13.33 14.55 0.53
N ALA A 300 -14.33 15.10 1.23
CA ALA A 300 -14.24 16.43 1.83
C ALA A 300 -13.12 16.49 2.90
N GLY A 301 -13.06 15.50 3.78
CA GLY A 301 -12.05 15.41 4.84
C GLY A 301 -10.63 15.24 4.29
N LEU A 302 -10.44 14.35 3.31
CA LEU A 302 -9.12 14.09 2.70
C LEU A 302 -8.60 15.28 1.90
N ARG A 303 -9.46 16.03 1.21
CA ARG A 303 -9.10 17.32 0.59
C ARG A 303 -8.61 18.33 1.61
N GLU A 304 -9.26 18.41 2.75
CA GLU A 304 -8.84 19.30 3.84
C GLU A 304 -7.55 18.83 4.49
N MET A 305 -7.35 17.51 4.67
CA MET A 305 -6.08 16.94 5.15
C MET A 305 -4.94 17.30 4.21
N HIS A 306 -5.14 17.12 2.89
CA HIS A 306 -4.15 17.49 1.88
C HIS A 306 -3.81 18.99 1.96
N ARG A 307 -4.82 19.85 2.01
CA ARG A 307 -4.65 21.32 2.13
C ARG A 307 -3.85 21.73 3.38
N ARG A 308 -3.98 20.99 4.50
CA ARG A 308 -3.25 21.24 5.76
C ARG A 308 -1.86 20.58 5.78
N GLY A 309 -1.49 19.86 4.75
CA GLY A 309 -0.21 19.17 4.65
C GLY A 309 -0.10 17.94 5.56
N ILE A 310 -1.22 17.32 5.91
CA ILE A 310 -1.28 16.00 6.55
C ILE A 310 -0.93 14.98 5.49
N LYS A 311 -0.08 14.00 5.85
CA LYS A 311 0.40 12.99 4.90
C LYS A 311 -0.69 11.95 4.63
N VAL A 312 -1.31 12.06 3.46
CA VAL A 312 -2.29 11.08 2.94
C VAL A 312 -1.60 10.26 1.84
N LEU A 313 -1.52 8.94 2.03
CA LEU A 313 -0.84 8.02 1.12
C LEU A 313 -1.87 7.10 0.44
N PRO A 314 -1.62 6.66 -0.82
CA PRO A 314 -2.44 5.64 -1.45
C PRO A 314 -2.37 4.33 -0.67
N GLY A 315 -3.51 3.67 -0.60
CA GLY A 315 -3.71 2.40 0.08
C GLY A 315 -5.18 2.07 -0.04
N GLY A 316 -5.56 1.42 -1.17
CA GLY A 316 -6.96 1.30 -1.61
C GLY A 316 -7.70 0.12 -1.02
N ASP A 317 -7.11 -0.63 -0.08
CA ASP A 317 -7.75 -1.77 0.58
C ASP A 317 -8.15 -2.86 -0.42
N TYR A 318 -7.15 -3.36 -1.16
CA TYR A 318 -7.35 -4.30 -2.27
C TYR A 318 -7.40 -5.76 -1.82
N GLY A 319 -8.02 -6.60 -2.67
CA GLY A 319 -8.14 -8.04 -2.51
C GLY A 319 -9.56 -8.52 -2.28
N PHE A 320 -10.55 -7.64 -2.43
CA PHE A 320 -11.97 -8.00 -2.51
C PHE A 320 -12.40 -8.21 -3.97
N ALA A 321 -13.56 -8.81 -4.19
CA ALA A 321 -14.05 -9.09 -5.53
C ALA A 321 -14.18 -7.84 -6.42
N TRP A 322 -14.63 -6.72 -5.87
CA TRP A 322 -14.79 -5.44 -6.58
C TRP A 322 -13.61 -4.48 -6.44
N THR A 323 -12.61 -4.83 -5.62
CA THR A 323 -11.30 -4.15 -5.57
C THR A 323 -10.17 -5.18 -5.71
N PRO A 324 -10.08 -5.87 -6.87
CA PRO A 324 -9.16 -6.99 -7.01
C PRO A 324 -7.70 -6.56 -7.00
N HIS A 325 -6.83 -7.48 -6.60
CA HIS A 325 -5.39 -7.32 -6.75
C HIS A 325 -5.00 -7.00 -8.20
N GLY A 326 -4.02 -6.13 -8.39
CA GLY A 326 -3.53 -5.69 -9.70
C GLY A 326 -4.07 -4.34 -10.17
N THR A 327 -5.00 -3.72 -9.43
CA THR A 327 -5.63 -2.44 -9.79
C THR A 327 -5.18 -1.27 -8.89
N TYR A 328 -4.08 -1.43 -8.17
CA TYR A 328 -3.64 -0.53 -7.09
C TYR A 328 -3.43 0.93 -7.50
N ALA A 329 -2.95 1.19 -8.73
CA ALA A 329 -2.68 2.55 -9.20
C ALA A 329 -3.95 3.36 -9.52
N ARG A 330 -5.15 2.77 -9.38
CA ARG A 330 -6.43 3.52 -9.37
C ARG A 330 -6.48 4.54 -8.24
N ASP A 331 -5.86 4.26 -7.10
CA ASP A 331 -5.78 5.23 -6.01
C ASP A 331 -5.11 6.52 -6.44
N LEU A 332 -4.05 6.46 -7.26
CA LEU A 332 -3.38 7.65 -7.76
C LEU A 332 -4.32 8.51 -8.62
N GLN A 333 -5.16 7.88 -9.44
CA GLN A 333 -6.20 8.57 -10.20
C GLN A 333 -7.22 9.23 -9.25
N HIS A 334 -7.70 8.51 -8.24
CA HIS A 334 -8.62 9.06 -7.25
C HIS A 334 -8.02 10.22 -6.46
N PHE A 335 -6.73 10.16 -6.13
CA PHE A 335 -6.04 11.27 -5.48
C PHE A 335 -6.08 12.54 -6.33
N VAL A 336 -5.86 12.41 -7.64
CA VAL A 336 -5.92 13.56 -8.56
C VAL A 336 -7.37 14.02 -8.78
N GLU A 337 -8.27 13.11 -9.14
CA GLU A 337 -9.63 13.47 -9.55
C GLU A 337 -10.55 13.83 -8.38
N LEU A 338 -10.42 13.12 -7.26
CA LEU A 338 -11.33 13.27 -6.12
C LEU A 338 -10.72 14.08 -4.97
N LEU A 339 -9.43 13.94 -4.68
CA LEU A 339 -8.83 14.51 -3.47
C LEU A 339 -8.10 15.83 -3.70
N GLY A 340 -7.94 16.25 -4.96
CA GLY A 340 -7.35 17.54 -5.32
C GLY A 340 -5.82 17.58 -5.33
N PHE A 341 -5.18 16.42 -5.34
CA PHE A 341 -3.74 16.33 -5.55
C PHE A 341 -3.39 16.67 -7.01
N THR A 342 -2.27 17.31 -7.23
CA THR A 342 -1.65 17.32 -8.56
C THR A 342 -1.05 15.93 -8.84
N PRO A 343 -0.83 15.55 -10.12
CA PRO A 343 -0.16 14.28 -10.43
C PRO A 343 1.20 14.14 -9.73
N MET A 344 1.97 15.22 -9.62
CA MET A 344 3.24 15.24 -8.87
C MET A 344 3.06 14.90 -7.39
N GLU A 345 2.11 15.52 -6.71
CA GLU A 345 1.81 15.27 -5.30
C GLU A 345 1.32 13.85 -5.06
N ALA A 346 0.47 13.31 -5.97
CA ALA A 346 0.02 11.92 -5.91
C ALA A 346 1.21 10.94 -6.05
N ILE A 347 2.16 11.21 -6.96
CA ILE A 347 3.37 10.39 -7.11
C ILE A 347 4.28 10.52 -5.87
N ILE A 348 4.47 11.72 -5.34
CA ILE A 348 5.27 11.92 -4.12
C ILE A 348 4.66 11.15 -2.94
N SER A 349 3.33 11.15 -2.81
CA SER A 349 2.64 10.41 -1.75
C SER A 349 2.88 8.90 -1.83
N ALA A 350 2.95 8.35 -3.06
CA ALA A 350 3.21 6.94 -3.32
C ALA A 350 4.71 6.58 -3.36
N THR A 351 5.63 7.55 -3.33
CA THR A 351 7.06 7.30 -3.49
C THR A 351 7.86 7.85 -2.31
N ALA A 352 8.13 9.16 -2.24
CA ALA A 352 8.94 9.75 -1.17
C ALA A 352 8.30 9.54 0.22
N TRP A 353 6.98 9.77 0.36
CA TRP A 353 6.28 9.45 1.61
C TRP A 353 6.16 7.94 1.84
N GLY A 354 6.17 7.13 0.75
CA GLY A 354 6.32 5.69 0.83
C GLY A 354 7.61 5.29 1.55
N GLY A 355 8.73 5.93 1.24
CA GLY A 355 10.00 5.74 1.96
C GLY A 355 9.91 6.12 3.43
N GLU A 356 9.20 7.21 3.76
CA GLU A 356 8.98 7.63 5.14
C GLU A 356 8.12 6.63 5.92
N ILE A 357 6.98 6.21 5.35
CA ILE A 357 6.09 5.25 6.02
C ILE A 357 6.73 3.86 6.14
N MET A 358 7.69 3.50 5.27
CA MET A 358 8.52 2.31 5.40
C MET A 358 9.66 2.45 6.43
N LEU A 359 9.76 3.59 7.14
CA LEU A 359 10.82 3.94 8.11
C LEU A 359 12.22 3.99 7.49
N ARG A 360 12.32 4.30 6.20
CA ARG A 360 13.57 4.39 5.44
C ARG A 360 13.60 5.62 4.52
N PRO A 361 13.37 6.85 5.03
CA PRO A 361 13.22 8.06 4.22
C PRO A 361 14.47 8.45 3.43
N ASP A 362 15.65 8.01 3.91
CA ASP A 362 16.95 8.33 3.29
C ASP A 362 17.44 7.24 2.34
N GLU A 363 16.62 6.20 2.12
CA GLU A 363 17.01 5.05 1.29
C GLU A 363 15.95 4.64 0.25
N LEU A 364 14.69 5.02 0.42
CA LEU A 364 13.56 4.59 -0.41
C LEU A 364 12.75 5.77 -0.93
N GLY A 365 12.14 5.57 -2.10
CA GLY A 365 11.11 6.46 -2.62
C GLY A 365 11.62 7.64 -3.46
N LYS A 366 12.94 7.78 -3.68
CA LYS A 366 13.51 8.86 -4.51
C LYS A 366 14.54 8.35 -5.50
N VAL A 367 14.68 9.07 -6.62
CA VAL A 367 15.75 8.81 -7.60
C VAL A 367 16.92 9.74 -7.28
N GLN A 368 17.70 9.37 -6.26
CA GLN A 368 18.84 10.16 -5.79
C GLN A 368 20.06 9.27 -5.50
N PRO A 369 21.29 9.78 -5.66
CA PRO A 369 22.49 9.03 -5.29
C PRO A 369 22.45 8.57 -3.83
N GLY A 370 22.79 7.29 -3.60
CA GLY A 370 22.76 6.65 -2.29
C GLY A 370 21.45 5.90 -1.98
N TYR A 371 20.34 6.23 -2.65
CA TYR A 371 19.07 5.52 -2.49
C TYR A 371 19.14 4.12 -3.10
N LEU A 372 18.33 3.21 -2.58
CA LEU A 372 18.16 1.88 -3.16
C LEU A 372 17.58 1.99 -4.56
N ALA A 373 18.08 1.18 -5.46
CA ALA A 373 17.64 1.16 -6.84
C ALA A 373 16.34 0.33 -6.97
N ASP A 374 15.26 0.90 -6.46
CA ASP A 374 13.89 0.46 -6.65
C ASP A 374 13.25 1.41 -7.67
N LEU A 375 13.28 1.03 -8.95
CA LEU A 375 13.04 1.95 -10.08
C LEU A 375 12.01 1.39 -11.07
N LEU A 376 11.23 2.28 -11.64
CA LEU A 376 10.32 2.02 -12.76
C LEU A 376 10.77 2.81 -13.98
N LEU A 377 10.85 2.17 -15.14
CA LEU A 377 10.93 2.86 -16.44
C LEU A 377 9.57 2.77 -17.11
N VAL A 378 8.88 3.92 -17.18
CA VAL A 378 7.48 4.05 -17.63
C VAL A 378 7.45 4.58 -19.07
N ASP A 379 6.71 3.92 -19.96
CA ASP A 379 6.48 4.35 -21.33
C ASP A 379 5.39 5.43 -21.37
N GLY A 380 5.80 6.68 -21.19
CA GLY A 380 4.94 7.86 -21.16
C GLY A 380 5.31 8.82 -20.04
N ASP A 381 4.46 9.81 -19.83
CA ASP A 381 4.61 10.85 -18.80
C ASP A 381 3.47 10.74 -17.78
N PRO A 382 3.71 10.21 -16.58
CA PRO A 382 2.68 10.07 -15.54
C PRO A 382 2.21 11.41 -14.95
N LEU A 383 2.92 12.51 -15.20
CA LEU A 383 2.44 13.85 -14.82
C LEU A 383 1.41 14.40 -15.81
N ALA A 384 1.49 13.99 -17.08
CA ALA A 384 0.49 14.35 -18.10
C ALA A 384 -0.76 13.45 -17.99
N ASP A 385 -0.55 12.16 -17.70
CA ASP A 385 -1.63 11.18 -17.51
C ASP A 385 -1.24 10.17 -16.44
N ILE A 386 -1.78 10.35 -15.23
CA ILE A 386 -1.49 9.47 -14.08
C ILE A 386 -2.00 8.04 -14.30
N THR A 387 -3.01 7.86 -15.17
CA THR A 387 -3.64 6.55 -15.40
C THR A 387 -2.73 5.57 -16.14
N ILE A 388 -1.66 6.04 -16.79
CA ILE A 388 -0.68 5.15 -17.44
C ILE A 388 -0.03 4.17 -16.43
N LEU A 389 0.03 4.53 -15.15
CA LEU A 389 0.55 3.66 -14.09
C LEU A 389 -0.37 2.47 -13.78
N GLN A 390 -1.61 2.48 -14.25
CA GLN A 390 -2.55 1.34 -14.16
C GLN A 390 -2.28 0.29 -15.26
N ASP A 391 -1.61 0.67 -16.35
CA ASP A 391 -1.30 -0.22 -17.45
C ASP A 391 0.08 -0.85 -17.25
N GLN A 392 0.10 -2.10 -16.81
CA GLN A 392 1.35 -2.84 -16.61
C GLN A 392 2.20 -2.95 -17.89
N THR A 393 1.62 -2.82 -19.08
CA THR A 393 2.38 -2.82 -20.35
C THR A 393 3.24 -1.57 -20.52
N LYS A 394 2.85 -0.48 -19.84
CA LYS A 394 3.61 0.78 -19.79
C LYS A 394 4.77 0.75 -18.82
N LEU A 395 4.79 -0.17 -17.86
CA LEU A 395 5.90 -0.39 -16.95
C LEU A 395 6.95 -1.27 -17.65
N ASN A 396 7.80 -0.67 -18.49
CA ASN A 396 8.74 -1.42 -19.32
C ASN A 396 9.83 -2.14 -18.51
N TYR A 397 10.32 -1.49 -17.46
CA TYR A 397 11.27 -2.09 -16.52
C TYR A 397 10.80 -1.86 -15.09
N ILE A 398 10.91 -2.88 -14.28
CA ILE A 398 10.69 -2.83 -12.84
C ILE A 398 11.95 -3.37 -12.18
N MET A 399 12.59 -2.54 -11.37
CA MET A 399 13.81 -2.88 -10.64
C MET A 399 13.57 -2.79 -9.15
N LYS A 400 14.06 -3.77 -8.40
CA LYS A 400 14.10 -3.75 -6.93
C LYS A 400 15.48 -4.22 -6.46
N ASP A 401 16.07 -3.51 -5.50
CA ASP A 401 17.42 -3.81 -5.00
C ASP A 401 18.47 -3.89 -6.14
N GLY A 402 18.37 -3.02 -7.15
CA GLY A 402 19.26 -3.00 -8.30
C GLY A 402 19.15 -4.23 -9.23
N ARG A 403 18.12 -5.05 -9.07
CA ARG A 403 17.85 -6.23 -9.90
C ARG A 403 16.54 -6.07 -10.64
N PHE A 404 16.53 -6.41 -11.92
CA PHE A 404 15.31 -6.40 -12.69
C PHE A 404 14.36 -7.50 -12.24
N HIS A 405 13.14 -7.10 -11.92
CA HIS A 405 12.00 -7.98 -11.79
C HIS A 405 11.30 -8.16 -13.13
N LYS A 406 11.21 -7.06 -13.90
CA LYS A 406 10.66 -7.04 -15.25
C LYS A 406 11.60 -6.29 -16.17
N GLU A 407 11.76 -6.80 -17.40
CA GLU A 407 12.54 -6.18 -18.47
C GLU A 407 11.71 -6.16 -19.75
N ALA A 408 11.74 -5.05 -20.49
CA ALA A 408 11.21 -5.03 -21.84
C ALA A 408 12.04 -5.94 -22.76
N SER A 409 11.39 -6.59 -23.74
CA SER A 409 12.13 -7.24 -24.82
C SER A 409 12.94 -6.20 -25.61
N GLU A 410 14.02 -6.63 -26.28
CA GLU A 410 14.90 -5.74 -27.07
C GLU A 410 14.13 -4.93 -28.13
N ASP A 411 13.00 -5.44 -28.61
CA ASP A 411 12.09 -4.80 -29.56
C ASP A 411 11.14 -3.78 -28.92
N GLY A 412 11.23 -3.55 -27.59
CA GLY A 412 10.37 -2.63 -26.86
C GLY A 412 8.98 -3.18 -26.51
N ALA A 413 8.68 -4.42 -26.90
CA ALA A 413 7.47 -5.08 -26.46
C ALA A 413 7.62 -5.51 -24.97
N ALA A 414 6.62 -5.18 -24.15
CA ALA A 414 6.61 -5.66 -22.77
C ALA A 414 6.64 -7.20 -22.76
N THR A 415 7.46 -7.78 -21.89
CA THR A 415 7.38 -9.22 -21.63
C THR A 415 5.98 -9.51 -21.12
N PRO A 416 5.23 -10.43 -21.73
CA PRO A 416 3.91 -10.76 -21.23
C PRO A 416 4.04 -11.23 -19.78
N PRO A 417 3.06 -10.91 -18.91
CA PRO A 417 3.03 -11.42 -17.55
C PRO A 417 3.20 -12.94 -17.59
N LEU A 418 3.99 -13.49 -16.68
CA LEU A 418 4.21 -14.93 -16.60
C LEU A 418 2.85 -15.64 -16.51
N PRO A 419 2.68 -16.82 -17.17
CA PRO A 419 1.42 -17.54 -17.13
C PRO A 419 1.01 -17.83 -15.68
N GLY A 420 -0.13 -17.31 -15.25
CA GLY A 420 -0.64 -17.33 -13.88
C GLY A 420 -1.53 -16.14 -13.58
N ASN A 421 -1.40 -15.03 -14.29
CA ASN A 421 -2.42 -13.98 -14.34
C ASN A 421 -3.52 -14.41 -15.31
N VAL A 422 -4.35 -15.36 -14.87
CA VAL A 422 -5.66 -15.59 -15.49
C VAL A 422 -6.42 -14.29 -15.25
N ASP A 423 -6.99 -13.74 -16.31
CA ASP A 423 -7.93 -12.62 -16.24
C ASP A 423 -9.09 -13.00 -15.31
N ARG A 424 -8.94 -12.66 -14.01
CA ARG A 424 -9.89 -13.02 -12.94
C ARG A 424 -11.07 -12.05 -12.89
N ASN A 425 -11.18 -11.13 -13.85
CA ASN A 425 -12.34 -10.27 -14.03
C ASN A 425 -13.51 -10.99 -14.72
N GLN A 426 -13.39 -12.28 -15.05
CA GLN A 426 -14.53 -13.07 -15.46
C GLN A 426 -15.18 -13.67 -14.21
N ALA A 427 -16.36 -13.14 -13.86
CA ALA A 427 -17.24 -13.80 -12.91
C ALA A 427 -17.34 -15.29 -13.29
N PRO A 428 -17.24 -16.24 -12.32
CA PRO A 428 -17.43 -17.64 -12.66
C PRO A 428 -18.80 -17.79 -13.31
N ALA A 429 -18.82 -18.30 -14.55
CA ALA A 429 -20.06 -18.67 -15.20
C ALA A 429 -20.72 -19.75 -14.35
N GLY A 430 -21.74 -19.39 -13.62
CA GLY A 430 -22.76 -20.19 -13.01
C GLY A 430 -22.30 -21.39 -12.15
N VAL A 431 -22.41 -21.24 -10.83
CA VAL A 431 -22.95 -22.30 -9.94
C VAL A 431 -24.04 -21.67 -9.09
#